data_8446bdfa6237399b338dd433ee958550
#
_entry.id   8446bdfa6237399b338dd433ee958550
#
_cell.length_a   1.000
_cell.length_b   1.000
_cell.length_c   1.000
_cell.angle_alpha   90.00
_cell.angle_beta   90.00
_cell.angle_gamma   90.00
#
_symmetry.space_group_name_H-M   'P 1'
#
loop_
_entity.id
_entity.type
_entity.pdbx_description
1 polymer ?
#
loop_
_entity_poly.entity_id
_entity_poly.type
_entity_poly.pdbx_seq_one_letter_code
_entity_poly.pdbx_strand_id
1 'polypeptide(L)'
;SYKNVFHEIASPDIHLDVCIVEPTDEEPFYKMVTMGAGAYRMQVPEKWQKYRLDYAEYVIYLPKDWNIDSGENQDYWPIKALKDTARLPIWCNTWLGYGHTLQSDEEGSPYAANTGFNSAVLDFAAGRKGDIRLIMPSGKVVNFYEIIPIYPEELAFKIENGADALFKKLKEKEIQYKVVDIHRKNALK
;
A
#
# COMPACT_ATOMS: atom_id res chain seq x y z
N SER A 1 -17.18 9.86 6.90
CA SER A 1 -18.19 9.26 6.01
C SER A 1 -17.49 8.52 4.88
N TYR A 2 -18.12 7.47 4.35
CA TYR A 2 -17.64 6.75 3.16
C TYR A 2 -18.20 7.46 1.94
N LYS A 3 -17.35 7.84 0.97
CA LYS A 3 -17.82 8.53 -0.25
C LYS A 3 -18.21 7.53 -1.34
N ASN A 4 -17.34 6.58 -1.63
CA ASN A 4 -17.50 5.61 -2.72
C ASN A 4 -16.81 4.29 -2.40
N VAL A 5 -17.33 3.22 -2.99
CA VAL A 5 -16.68 1.91 -3.05
C VAL A 5 -16.46 1.59 -4.53
N PHE A 6 -15.21 1.42 -4.95
CA PHE A 6 -14.91 0.89 -6.28
C PHE A 6 -15.11 -0.63 -6.23
N HIS A 7 -16.31 -1.06 -6.65
CA HIS A 7 -16.63 -2.47 -6.76
C HIS A 7 -15.92 -3.11 -7.96
N GLU A 8 -15.40 -4.28 -7.74
CA GLU A 8 -14.91 -5.12 -8.81
C GLU A 8 -16.05 -6.03 -9.30
N ILE A 9 -16.38 -5.93 -10.62
CA ILE A 9 -17.54 -6.60 -11.19
C ILE A 9 -17.30 -8.11 -11.39
N ALA A 10 -16.05 -8.55 -11.54
CA ALA A 10 -15.72 -9.98 -11.70
C ALA A 10 -14.24 -10.23 -11.32
N SER A 11 -14.02 -11.03 -10.29
CA SER A 11 -12.74 -11.68 -10.05
C SER A 11 -12.99 -13.16 -9.74
N PRO A 12 -12.26 -14.11 -10.37
CA PRO A 12 -12.42 -15.52 -10.09
C PRO A 12 -11.86 -15.92 -8.70
N ASP A 13 -10.98 -15.12 -8.11
CA ASP A 13 -10.20 -15.51 -6.92
C ASP A 13 -10.75 -14.91 -5.63
N ILE A 14 -10.90 -13.60 -5.58
CA ILE A 14 -11.46 -12.86 -4.44
C ILE A 14 -12.32 -11.69 -4.93
N HIS A 15 -13.40 -11.40 -4.22
CA HIS A 15 -14.09 -10.13 -4.40
C HIS A 15 -13.29 -9.04 -3.69
N LEU A 16 -12.80 -8.07 -4.46
CA LEU A 16 -11.92 -7.02 -3.96
C LEU A 16 -12.49 -5.64 -4.25
N ASP A 17 -12.89 -4.97 -3.20
CA ASP A 17 -13.31 -3.58 -3.25
C ASP A 17 -12.21 -2.64 -2.75
N VAL A 18 -12.26 -1.37 -3.15
CA VAL A 18 -11.48 -0.29 -2.57
C VAL A 18 -12.43 0.73 -1.96
N CYS A 19 -12.39 0.83 -0.65
CA CYS A 19 -13.14 1.83 0.11
C CYS A 19 -12.38 3.14 0.18
N ILE A 20 -13.09 4.24 -0.06
CA ILE A 20 -12.57 5.60 0.07
C ILE A 20 -13.15 6.25 1.31
N VAL A 21 -12.28 6.68 2.21
CA VAL A 21 -12.61 7.49 3.37
C VAL A 21 -12.19 8.93 3.08
N GLU A 22 -13.13 9.85 3.21
CA GLU A 22 -12.90 11.27 2.93
C GLU A 22 -11.99 11.93 3.97
N PRO A 23 -11.27 12.98 3.57
CA PRO A 23 -10.52 13.82 4.50
C PRO A 23 -11.40 14.38 5.62
N THR A 24 -10.79 14.61 6.77
CA THR A 24 -11.38 15.31 7.90
C THR A 24 -10.44 16.44 8.33
N ASP A 25 -10.90 17.33 9.20
CA ASP A 25 -10.04 18.41 9.74
C ASP A 25 -8.82 17.86 10.48
N GLU A 26 -8.97 16.69 11.14
CA GLU A 26 -7.88 16.06 11.90
C GLU A 26 -6.94 15.23 11.01
N GLU A 27 -7.47 14.67 9.91
CA GLU A 27 -6.75 13.84 8.94
C GLU A 27 -7.06 14.35 7.54
N PRO A 28 -6.36 15.41 7.07
CA PRO A 28 -6.70 16.14 5.86
C PRO A 28 -6.21 15.42 4.58
N PHE A 29 -6.48 14.12 4.50
CA PHE A 29 -6.13 13.26 3.36
C PHE A 29 -7.16 12.15 3.17
N TYR A 30 -7.29 11.69 1.93
CA TYR A 30 -8.07 10.50 1.62
C TYR A 30 -7.35 9.24 2.12
N LYS A 31 -8.13 8.26 2.59
CA LYS A 31 -7.64 6.90 2.84
C LYS A 31 -8.35 5.97 1.87
N MET A 32 -7.57 5.31 1.02
CA MET A 32 -8.08 4.23 0.18
C MET A 32 -7.66 2.92 0.80
N VAL A 33 -8.62 2.05 1.08
CA VAL A 33 -8.39 0.79 1.80
C VAL A 33 -9.00 -0.35 1.01
N THR A 34 -8.25 -1.43 0.81
CA THR A 34 -8.79 -2.66 0.23
C THR A 34 -9.78 -3.33 1.18
N MET A 35 -10.77 -3.98 0.62
CA MET A 35 -11.72 -4.85 1.33
C MET A 35 -11.91 -6.14 0.55
N GLY A 36 -11.49 -7.24 1.15
CA GLY A 36 -11.57 -8.56 0.54
C GLY A 36 -10.24 -9.28 0.42
N ALA A 37 -9.10 -8.57 0.37
CA ALA A 37 -7.77 -9.18 0.35
C ALA A 37 -7.55 -10.07 1.58
N GLY A 38 -8.03 -9.64 2.73
CA GLY A 38 -7.99 -10.39 3.98
C GLY A 38 -8.82 -11.69 3.98
N ALA A 39 -9.57 -12.01 2.93
CA ALA A 39 -10.21 -13.32 2.77
C ALA A 39 -9.23 -14.41 2.35
N TYR A 40 -8.17 -14.05 1.62
CA TYR A 40 -7.15 -15.00 1.15
C TYR A 40 -6.08 -15.23 2.21
N ARG A 41 -5.75 -16.51 2.46
CA ARG A 41 -4.66 -16.91 3.35
C ARG A 41 -3.35 -16.94 2.58
N MET A 42 -2.45 -15.98 2.86
CA MET A 42 -1.15 -15.90 2.24
C MET A 42 -0.22 -17.03 2.66
N GLN A 43 0.76 -17.36 1.81
CA GLN A 43 1.73 -18.43 2.04
C GLN A 43 2.92 -17.96 2.91
N VAL A 44 2.64 -17.67 4.18
CA VAL A 44 3.66 -17.19 5.12
C VAL A 44 4.60 -18.33 5.51
N PRO A 45 5.93 -18.17 5.39
CA PRO A 45 6.91 -19.17 5.81
C PRO A 45 6.75 -19.53 7.29
N GLU A 46 7.00 -20.81 7.64
CA GLU A 46 6.81 -21.36 8.99
C GLU A 46 7.44 -20.50 10.10
N LYS A 47 8.68 -20.04 9.89
CA LYS A 47 9.41 -19.18 10.84
C LYS A 47 8.71 -17.89 11.21
N TRP A 48 7.78 -17.39 10.35
CA TRP A 48 7.02 -16.15 10.55
C TRP A 48 5.57 -16.37 10.98
N GLN A 49 5.04 -17.59 10.95
CA GLN A 49 3.64 -17.90 11.28
C GLN A 49 3.24 -17.46 12.70
N LYS A 50 4.18 -17.51 13.65
CA LYS A 50 3.96 -17.05 15.04
C LYS A 50 3.53 -15.58 15.14
N TYR A 51 3.81 -14.75 14.12
CA TYR A 51 3.43 -13.34 14.07
C TYR A 51 2.04 -13.12 13.46
N ARG A 52 1.38 -14.17 12.98
CA ARG A 52 0.01 -14.14 12.42
C ARG A 52 -0.12 -13.19 11.24
N LEU A 53 0.76 -13.34 10.25
CA LEU A 53 0.86 -12.49 9.06
C LEU A 53 0.06 -13.04 7.87
N ASP A 54 -0.76 -14.07 8.08
CA ASP A 54 -1.46 -14.83 7.02
C ASP A 54 -2.51 -14.02 6.26
N TYR A 55 -3.02 -12.94 6.83
CA TYR A 55 -4.08 -12.14 6.22
C TYR A 55 -3.75 -10.66 6.29
N ALA A 56 -4.01 -9.95 5.19
CA ALA A 56 -3.74 -8.53 5.11
C ALA A 56 -4.78 -7.77 4.27
N GLU A 57 -4.98 -6.50 4.62
CA GLU A 57 -5.55 -5.46 3.79
C GLU A 57 -4.51 -4.37 3.57
N TYR A 58 -4.68 -3.56 2.54
CA TYR A 58 -3.72 -2.54 2.15
C TYR A 58 -4.36 -1.17 2.12
N VAL A 59 -3.59 -0.14 2.45
CA VAL A 59 -4.04 1.25 2.47
C VAL A 59 -3.03 2.16 1.77
N ILE A 60 -3.53 3.17 1.09
CA ILE A 60 -2.73 4.28 0.57
C ILE A 60 -3.40 5.60 0.96
N TYR A 61 -2.60 6.58 1.32
CA TYR A 61 -3.08 7.91 1.71
C TYR A 61 -2.80 8.91 0.60
N LEU A 62 -3.83 9.65 0.18
CA LEU A 62 -3.75 10.64 -0.90
C LEU A 62 -4.08 12.04 -0.38
N PRO A 63 -3.44 13.09 -0.89
CA PRO A 63 -3.73 14.45 -0.47
C PRO A 63 -5.19 14.81 -0.75
N LYS A 64 -5.74 15.75 0.01
CA LYS A 64 -7.17 16.15 -0.06
C LYS A 64 -7.60 16.73 -1.41
N ASP A 65 -6.64 17.21 -2.19
CA ASP A 65 -6.83 17.77 -3.54
C ASP A 65 -6.59 16.74 -4.65
N TRP A 66 -6.39 15.46 -4.31
CA TRP A 66 -6.31 14.39 -5.30
C TRP A 66 -7.61 14.26 -6.07
N ASN A 67 -7.52 14.15 -7.41
CA ASN A 67 -8.70 14.02 -8.28
C ASN A 67 -9.24 12.57 -8.23
N ILE A 68 -9.95 12.25 -7.16
CA ILE A 68 -10.36 10.90 -6.82
C ILE A 68 -11.44 10.33 -7.75
N ASP A 69 -12.19 11.20 -8.42
CA ASP A 69 -13.27 10.82 -9.33
C ASP A 69 -12.78 10.67 -10.79
N SER A 70 -11.49 10.95 -11.04
CA SER A 70 -10.88 10.81 -12.36
C SER A 70 -10.57 9.35 -12.69
N GLY A 71 -10.91 8.95 -13.92
CA GLY A 71 -10.49 7.66 -14.48
C GLY A 71 -9.16 7.73 -15.26
N GLU A 72 -8.54 8.91 -15.33
CA GLU A 72 -7.27 9.09 -16.02
C GLU A 72 -6.13 8.39 -15.27
N ASN A 73 -5.20 7.79 -16.00
CA ASN A 73 -4.12 7.00 -15.41
C ASN A 73 -3.30 7.77 -14.37
N GLN A 74 -3.10 9.07 -14.59
CA GLN A 74 -2.37 9.96 -13.67
C GLN A 74 -3.03 10.11 -12.29
N ASP A 75 -4.33 9.86 -12.18
CA ASP A 75 -5.11 9.96 -10.94
C ASP A 75 -5.51 8.57 -10.41
N TYR A 76 -5.68 7.59 -11.31
CA TYR A 76 -6.20 6.26 -10.99
C TYR A 76 -5.12 5.26 -10.52
N TRP A 77 -3.83 5.51 -10.78
CA TRP A 77 -2.75 4.57 -10.47
C TRP A 77 -2.71 4.11 -8.99
N PRO A 78 -3.10 4.91 -7.96
CA PRO A 78 -3.11 4.43 -6.58
C PRO A 78 -4.12 3.30 -6.35
N ILE A 79 -5.28 3.37 -7.01
CA ILE A 79 -6.30 2.31 -6.97
C ILE A 79 -5.77 1.05 -7.63
N LYS A 80 -5.10 1.19 -8.78
CA LYS A 80 -4.45 0.06 -9.46
C LYS A 80 -3.38 -0.56 -8.57
N ALA A 81 -2.50 0.25 -7.96
CA ALA A 81 -1.46 -0.22 -7.04
C ALA A 81 -2.04 -1.00 -5.85
N LEU A 82 -3.14 -0.53 -5.25
CA LEU A 82 -3.85 -1.26 -4.20
C LEU A 82 -4.35 -2.63 -4.69
N LYS A 83 -5.01 -2.66 -5.84
CA LYS A 83 -5.59 -3.90 -6.39
C LYS A 83 -4.51 -4.91 -6.78
N ASP A 84 -3.43 -4.47 -7.41
CA ASP A 84 -2.31 -5.32 -7.80
C ASP A 84 -1.60 -5.88 -6.55
N THR A 85 -1.36 -5.03 -5.55
CA THR A 85 -0.77 -5.46 -4.26
C THR A 85 -1.64 -6.53 -3.59
N ALA A 86 -2.95 -6.33 -3.53
CA ALA A 86 -3.88 -7.26 -2.90
C ALA A 86 -3.93 -8.63 -3.60
N ARG A 87 -3.70 -8.67 -4.90
CA ARG A 87 -3.73 -9.91 -5.71
C ARG A 87 -2.39 -10.61 -5.83
N LEU A 88 -1.28 -9.91 -5.64
CA LEU A 88 0.04 -10.48 -5.82
C LEU A 88 0.26 -11.77 -5.01
N PRO A 89 -0.16 -11.88 -3.73
CA PRO A 89 -0.05 -13.14 -2.98
C PRO A 89 -0.76 -14.32 -3.65
N ILE A 90 -1.89 -14.07 -4.33
CA ILE A 90 -2.65 -15.09 -5.05
C ILE A 90 -1.90 -15.48 -6.33
N TRP A 91 -1.55 -14.51 -7.15
CA TRP A 91 -0.92 -14.73 -8.44
C TRP A 91 0.45 -15.41 -8.35
N CYS A 92 1.22 -15.05 -7.32
CA CYS A 92 2.57 -15.55 -7.12
C CYS A 92 2.68 -16.63 -6.04
N ASN A 93 1.54 -17.09 -5.46
CA ASN A 93 1.50 -18.04 -4.35
C ASN A 93 2.50 -17.70 -3.24
N THR A 94 2.45 -16.47 -2.75
CA THR A 94 3.42 -15.88 -1.81
C THR A 94 2.72 -15.14 -0.67
N TRP A 95 3.46 -14.31 0.03
CA TRP A 95 2.97 -13.44 1.09
C TRP A 95 3.55 -12.05 0.98
N LEU A 96 2.86 -11.09 1.54
CA LEU A 96 3.28 -9.71 1.67
C LEU A 96 3.20 -9.26 3.12
N GLY A 97 4.17 -8.45 3.54
CA GLY A 97 4.25 -7.88 4.87
C GLY A 97 5.20 -6.69 4.91
N TYR A 98 5.48 -6.21 6.11
CA TYR A 98 6.38 -5.09 6.34
C TYR A 98 7.71 -5.23 5.56
N GLY A 99 8.11 -4.17 4.90
CA GLY A 99 9.35 -4.09 4.16
C GLY A 99 9.36 -4.80 2.81
N HIS A 100 8.31 -5.50 2.42
CA HIS A 100 8.21 -6.03 1.05
C HIS A 100 8.03 -4.89 0.05
N THR A 101 8.53 -5.11 -1.17
CA THR A 101 8.45 -4.13 -2.26
C THR A 101 7.79 -4.76 -3.47
N LEU A 102 7.08 -3.93 -4.21
CA LEU A 102 6.42 -4.28 -5.46
C LEU A 102 6.77 -3.22 -6.50
N GLN A 103 7.12 -3.66 -7.71
CA GLN A 103 7.25 -2.75 -8.86
C GLN A 103 5.90 -2.55 -9.53
N SER A 104 5.76 -1.45 -10.27
CA SER A 104 4.56 -1.11 -11.04
C SER A 104 4.26 -2.12 -12.13
N ASP A 105 5.33 -2.62 -12.77
CA ASP A 105 5.33 -3.63 -13.82
C ASP A 105 6.70 -4.34 -13.88
N GLU A 106 6.86 -5.30 -14.80
CA GLU A 106 8.10 -6.07 -14.98
C GLU A 106 9.25 -5.21 -15.50
N GLU A 107 8.96 -4.15 -16.27
CA GLU A 107 9.93 -3.22 -16.83
C GLU A 107 10.37 -2.15 -15.82
N GLY A 108 9.68 -2.00 -14.71
CA GLY A 108 9.93 -0.94 -13.72
C GLY A 108 9.56 0.45 -14.22
N SER A 109 8.52 0.54 -15.04
CA SER A 109 8.00 1.81 -15.55
C SER A 109 7.40 2.65 -14.42
N PRO A 110 7.35 3.99 -14.51
CA PRO A 110 6.60 4.81 -13.57
C PRO A 110 5.12 4.41 -13.50
N TYR A 111 4.50 4.54 -12.34
CA TYR A 111 3.05 4.26 -12.17
C TYR A 111 2.18 5.08 -13.12
N ALA A 112 2.58 6.32 -13.41
CA ALA A 112 1.93 7.22 -14.37
C ALA A 112 2.91 8.27 -14.88
N ALA A 113 2.53 8.98 -15.95
CA ALA A 113 3.38 9.99 -16.58
C ALA A 113 3.68 11.21 -15.69
N ASN A 114 2.86 11.44 -14.67
CA ASN A 114 3.00 12.57 -13.74
C ASN A 114 3.86 12.26 -12.50
N THR A 115 4.44 11.08 -12.40
CA THR A 115 5.27 10.69 -11.24
C THR A 115 6.50 9.93 -11.65
N GLY A 116 7.57 10.02 -10.86
CA GLY A 116 8.77 9.20 -11.01
C GLY A 116 8.75 7.94 -10.14
N PHE A 117 7.70 7.69 -9.38
CA PHE A 117 7.56 6.46 -8.60
C PHE A 117 7.31 5.26 -9.52
N ASN A 118 8.10 4.22 -9.37
CA ASN A 118 7.95 2.98 -10.13
C ASN A 118 7.76 1.75 -9.25
N SER A 119 7.78 1.93 -7.96
CA SER A 119 7.70 0.85 -6.98
C SER A 119 7.01 1.33 -5.71
N ALA A 120 6.66 0.40 -4.87
CA ALA A 120 6.17 0.68 -3.53
C ALA A 120 6.85 -0.21 -2.50
N VAL A 121 7.01 0.30 -1.28
CA VAL A 121 7.41 -0.46 -0.10
C VAL A 121 6.24 -0.51 0.89
N LEU A 122 6.05 -1.65 1.56
CA LEU A 122 5.03 -1.81 2.56
C LEU A 122 5.53 -1.43 3.96
N ASP A 123 4.81 -0.54 4.62
CA ASP A 123 4.97 -0.22 6.04
C ASP A 123 3.72 -0.66 6.81
N PHE A 124 3.79 -0.74 8.12
CA PHE A 124 2.60 -0.92 8.93
C PHE A 124 1.68 0.30 8.81
N ALA A 125 0.42 0.07 8.50
CA ALA A 125 -0.57 1.12 8.59
C ALA A 125 -0.73 1.52 10.06
N ALA A 126 -0.53 2.80 10.36
CA ALA A 126 -0.58 3.31 11.72
C ALA A 126 -1.89 4.06 11.97
N GLY A 127 -2.57 3.70 13.04
CA GLY A 127 -3.68 4.44 13.61
C GLY A 127 -3.25 5.27 14.81
N ARG A 128 -4.19 5.98 15.44
CA ARG A 128 -3.94 6.79 16.65
C ARG A 128 -3.35 6.00 17.84
N LYS A 129 -3.50 4.67 17.85
CA LYS A 129 -3.07 3.76 18.93
C LYS A 129 -1.95 2.81 18.53
N GLY A 130 -1.28 3.05 17.40
CA GLY A 130 -0.23 2.18 16.86
C GLY A 130 -0.66 1.43 15.62
N ASP A 131 -0.01 0.31 15.30
CA ASP A 131 -0.27 -0.48 14.10
C ASP A 131 -1.70 -1.03 14.08
N ILE A 132 -2.34 -0.95 12.91
CA ILE A 132 -3.72 -1.38 12.75
C ILE A 132 -3.75 -2.90 12.54
N ARG A 133 -4.46 -3.59 13.43
CA ARG A 133 -4.80 -5.01 13.32
C ARG A 133 -6.26 -5.23 13.66
N LEU A 134 -6.95 -5.99 12.81
CA LEU A 134 -8.31 -6.42 13.09
C LEU A 134 -8.28 -7.87 13.60
N ILE A 135 -8.74 -8.08 14.83
CA ILE A 135 -8.90 -9.42 15.41
C ILE A 135 -10.37 -9.80 15.31
N MET A 136 -10.64 -10.78 14.45
CA MET A 136 -12.00 -11.31 14.25
C MET A 136 -12.44 -12.19 15.44
N PRO A 137 -13.74 -12.36 15.69
CA PRO A 137 -14.26 -13.28 16.71
C PRO A 137 -13.77 -14.73 16.54
N SER A 138 -13.50 -15.15 15.31
CA SER A 138 -12.91 -16.47 14.99
C SER A 138 -11.45 -16.60 15.42
N GLY A 139 -10.84 -15.53 15.93
CA GLY A 139 -9.42 -15.46 16.22
C GLY A 139 -8.54 -15.13 15.01
N LYS A 140 -9.10 -14.99 13.81
CA LYS A 140 -8.36 -14.54 12.62
C LYS A 140 -7.81 -13.12 12.84
N VAL A 141 -6.55 -12.88 12.47
CA VAL A 141 -5.92 -11.55 12.51
C VAL A 141 -5.70 -11.06 11.10
N VAL A 142 -6.26 -9.90 10.78
CA VAL A 142 -5.99 -9.18 9.53
C VAL A 142 -5.08 -8.01 9.84
N ASN A 143 -3.91 -7.99 9.22
CA ASN A 143 -2.93 -6.91 9.33
C ASN A 143 -3.23 -5.85 8.28
N PHE A 144 -2.91 -4.59 8.56
CA PHE A 144 -3.05 -3.52 7.59
C PHE A 144 -1.68 -2.96 7.25
N TYR A 145 -1.37 -2.92 5.94
CA TYR A 145 -0.10 -2.38 5.45
C TYR A 145 -0.35 -1.16 4.58
N GLU A 146 0.46 -0.13 4.82
CA GLU A 146 0.47 1.07 4.00
C GLU A 146 1.37 0.88 2.79
N ILE A 147 0.87 1.22 1.62
CA ILE A 147 1.62 1.26 0.36
C ILE A 147 2.31 2.62 0.26
N ILE A 148 3.63 2.63 0.29
CA ILE A 148 4.44 3.84 0.19
C ILE A 148 5.15 3.83 -1.15
N PRO A 149 4.76 4.70 -2.11
CA PRO A 149 5.43 4.81 -3.39
C PRO A 149 6.86 5.32 -3.25
N ILE A 150 7.78 4.69 -3.99
CA ILE A 150 9.21 4.98 -3.94
C ILE A 150 9.80 5.11 -5.36
N TYR A 151 10.92 5.84 -5.42
CA TYR A 151 11.70 6.01 -6.63
C TYR A 151 12.60 4.80 -6.91
N PRO A 152 13.07 4.60 -8.18
CA PRO A 152 13.97 3.49 -8.53
C PRO A 152 15.22 3.43 -7.66
N GLU A 153 15.82 4.58 -7.33
CA GLU A 153 17.02 4.64 -6.51
C GLU A 153 16.74 4.28 -5.04
N GLU A 154 15.54 4.64 -4.54
CA GLU A 154 15.09 4.25 -3.22
C GLU A 154 14.80 2.75 -3.14
N LEU A 155 14.25 2.15 -4.21
CA LEU A 155 14.09 0.70 -4.33
C LEU A 155 15.46 0.00 -4.29
N ALA A 156 16.41 0.44 -5.11
CA ALA A 156 17.76 -0.13 -5.13
C ALA A 156 18.44 -0.06 -3.75
N PHE A 157 18.37 1.11 -3.10
CA PHE A 157 18.89 1.30 -1.75
C PHE A 157 18.22 0.36 -0.74
N LYS A 158 16.88 0.21 -0.82
CA LYS A 158 16.12 -0.67 0.07
C LYS A 158 16.49 -2.14 -0.13
N ILE A 159 16.69 -2.59 -1.36
CA ILE A 159 17.10 -3.98 -1.64
C ILE A 159 18.46 -4.27 -1.01
N GLU A 160 19.40 -3.33 -1.08
CA GLU A 160 20.75 -3.49 -0.53
C GLU A 160 20.78 -3.35 1.01
N ASN A 161 20.02 -2.41 1.58
CA ASN A 161 20.18 -1.97 2.97
C ASN A 161 18.99 -2.30 3.89
N GLY A 162 17.88 -2.77 3.31
CA GLY A 162 16.65 -3.07 4.04
C GLY A 162 15.68 -1.89 4.17
N ALA A 163 14.43 -2.20 4.55
CA ALA A 163 13.35 -1.21 4.65
C ALA A 163 13.59 -0.21 5.79
N ASP A 164 14.09 -0.66 6.94
CA ASP A 164 14.38 0.23 8.08
C ASP A 164 15.41 1.29 7.72
N ALA A 165 16.42 0.94 6.93
CA ALA A 165 17.42 1.88 6.45
C ALA A 165 16.82 2.93 5.50
N LEU A 166 15.90 2.50 4.60
CA LEU A 166 15.19 3.43 3.73
C LEU A 166 14.30 4.40 4.52
N PHE A 167 13.49 3.90 5.43
CA PHE A 167 12.62 4.75 6.26
C PHE A 167 13.43 5.72 7.14
N LYS A 168 14.56 5.27 7.67
CA LYS A 168 15.49 6.13 8.40
C LYS A 168 16.02 7.25 7.49
N LYS A 169 16.42 6.92 6.27
CA LYS A 169 16.91 7.88 5.27
C LYS A 169 15.88 8.95 4.91
N LEU A 170 14.62 8.52 4.67
CA LEU A 170 13.50 9.43 4.41
C LEU A 170 13.27 10.40 5.57
N LYS A 171 13.30 9.90 6.81
CA LYS A 171 13.16 10.73 8.03
C LYS A 171 14.30 11.70 8.22
N GLU A 172 15.55 11.26 8.04
CA GLU A 172 16.74 12.10 8.16
C GLU A 172 16.76 13.26 7.15
N LYS A 173 16.15 13.05 5.98
CA LYS A 173 15.99 14.09 4.95
C LYS A 173 14.67 14.88 5.10
N GLU A 174 13.93 14.67 6.17
CA GLU A 174 12.65 15.34 6.47
C GLU A 174 11.62 15.18 5.34
N ILE A 175 11.68 14.06 4.60
CA ILE A 175 10.76 13.77 3.50
C ILE A 175 9.45 13.23 4.08
N GLN A 176 8.35 13.92 3.78
CA GLN A 176 7.00 13.41 4.04
C GLN A 176 6.66 12.34 3.01
N TYR A 177 6.41 11.12 3.46
CA TYR A 177 6.20 9.97 2.57
C TYR A 177 4.92 9.18 2.86
N LYS A 178 4.25 9.46 3.99
CA LYS A 178 3.03 8.75 4.39
C LYS A 178 1.82 9.12 3.53
N VAL A 179 1.65 10.40 3.21
CA VAL A 179 0.67 10.85 2.24
C VAL A 179 1.38 11.02 0.91
N VAL A 180 0.81 10.47 -0.16
CA VAL A 180 1.42 10.53 -1.49
C VAL A 180 1.62 11.99 -1.91
N ASP A 181 2.86 12.33 -2.19
CA ASP A 181 3.25 13.56 -2.88
C ASP A 181 4.08 13.18 -4.10
N ILE A 182 3.47 13.29 -5.28
CA ILE A 182 4.11 12.92 -6.56
C ILE A 182 5.32 13.82 -6.91
N HIS A 183 5.49 14.94 -6.20
CA HIS A 183 6.59 15.89 -6.38
C HIS A 183 7.62 15.82 -5.25
N ARG A 184 7.46 14.92 -4.27
CA ARG A 184 8.43 14.81 -3.18
C ARG A 184 9.84 14.54 -3.69
N LYS A 185 10.82 14.99 -2.94
CA LYS A 185 12.23 14.73 -3.26
C LYS A 185 12.54 13.23 -3.18
N ASN A 186 13.45 12.79 -4.05
CA ASN A 186 14.07 11.48 -3.96
C ASN A 186 15.12 11.50 -2.84
N ALA A 187 15.02 10.56 -1.89
CA ALA A 187 15.93 10.49 -0.73
C ALA A 187 17.38 10.14 -1.10
N LEU A 188 17.63 9.67 -2.32
CA LEU A 188 18.94 9.22 -2.80
C LEU A 188 19.59 10.19 -3.80
N LYS A 189 18.95 11.31 -4.07
CA LYS A 189 19.44 12.38 -4.95
C LYS A 189 19.72 13.69 -4.23
#